data_bd190c554ceb1679490167439f379576
#
_entry.id   bd190c554ceb1679490167439f379576
#
_cell.length_a   1.000
_cell.length_b   1.000
_cell.length_c   1.000
_cell.angle_alpha   90.00
_cell.angle_beta   90.00
_cell.angle_gamma   90.00
#
_symmetry.space_group_name_H-M   'P 1'
#
loop_
_entity.id
_entity.type
_entity.pdbx_description
1 polymer ?
#
loop_
_entity_poly.entity_id
_entity_poly.type
_entity_poly.pdbx_seq_one_letter_code
_entity_poly.pdbx_strand_id
1 'polypeptide(L)'
;MKVLFMEWKSLGQPDLAEEFSSRGWDVTYYPFPRKEENTRLNQELCEKIIKEIVSGKYDFVFSFNYFPVISIACNACRVKYVSWTFDSPFIQLYSNTIGFPYNYVFIFDRGTCEDLWRKGINTVYHLPMAAPVKRYDTYSISDSERKYYQTQISFIGSTYQEKKNQFY
;
A
#
# COMPACT_ATOMS: atom_id res chain seq x y z
N MET A 1 -11.13 0.36 16.49
CA MET A 1 -11.45 -0.07 15.12
C MET A 1 -10.84 -1.43 14.88
N LYS A 2 -11.49 -2.27 14.10
CA LYS A 2 -10.99 -3.59 13.72
C LYS A 2 -10.56 -3.59 12.25
N VAL A 3 -9.30 -3.91 12.00
CA VAL A 3 -8.65 -3.78 10.68
C VAL A 3 -8.18 -5.14 10.19
N LEU A 4 -8.48 -5.47 8.92
CA LEU A 4 -7.83 -6.56 8.20
C LEU A 4 -6.66 -6.01 7.41
N PHE A 5 -5.43 -6.29 7.84
CA PHE A 5 -4.21 -5.83 7.20
C PHE A 5 -3.68 -6.90 6.24
N MET A 6 -3.67 -6.58 4.94
CA MET A 6 -3.18 -7.47 3.88
C MET A 6 -1.66 -7.43 3.84
N GLU A 7 -1.02 -8.45 4.37
CA GLU A 7 0.42 -8.51 4.60
C GLU A 7 1.17 -9.08 3.40
N TRP A 8 2.05 -8.29 2.78
CA TRP A 8 2.85 -8.72 1.63
C TRP A 8 4.33 -8.27 1.68
N LYS A 9 4.87 -8.05 2.87
CA LYS A 9 6.27 -7.63 3.12
C LYS A 9 6.62 -6.26 2.56
N SER A 10 5.74 -5.27 2.71
CA SER A 10 6.05 -3.89 2.36
C SER A 10 6.98 -3.24 3.39
N LEU A 11 7.82 -2.31 2.94
CA LEU A 11 8.81 -1.64 3.81
C LEU A 11 8.16 -0.81 4.95
N GLY A 12 6.99 -0.21 4.71
CA GLY A 12 6.28 0.61 5.70
C GLY A 12 5.40 -0.17 6.66
N GLN A 13 5.26 -1.48 6.48
CA GLN A 13 4.33 -2.30 7.27
C GLN A 13 4.62 -2.29 8.77
N PRO A 14 5.88 -2.45 9.25
CA PRO A 14 6.14 -2.44 10.69
C PRO A 14 5.78 -1.11 11.35
N ASP A 15 6.09 0.01 10.70
CA ASP A 15 5.84 1.35 11.22
C ASP A 15 4.34 1.65 11.33
N LEU A 16 3.56 1.26 10.31
CA LEU A 16 2.12 1.45 10.32
C LEU A 16 1.42 0.50 11.28
N ALA A 17 1.90 -0.73 11.41
CA ALA A 17 1.40 -1.71 12.37
C ALA A 17 1.58 -1.21 13.82
N GLU A 18 2.73 -0.64 14.13
CA GLU A 18 3.01 -0.01 15.42
C GLU A 18 2.04 1.15 15.68
N GLU A 19 1.81 2.01 14.69
CA GLU A 19 0.90 3.14 14.81
C GLU A 19 -0.56 2.69 15.03
N PHE A 20 -1.04 1.66 14.35
CA PHE A 20 -2.37 1.10 14.59
C PHE A 20 -2.50 0.53 16.00
N SER A 21 -1.48 -0.20 16.46
CA SER A 21 -1.44 -0.76 17.82
C SER A 21 -1.42 0.33 18.88
N SER A 22 -0.65 1.40 18.69
CA SER A 22 -0.58 2.53 19.63
C SER A 22 -1.89 3.27 19.78
N ARG A 23 -2.77 3.21 18.76
CA ARG A 23 -4.12 3.76 18.79
C ARG A 23 -5.16 2.81 19.39
N GLY A 24 -4.75 1.63 19.84
CA GLY A 24 -5.64 0.61 20.39
C GLY A 24 -6.55 -0.03 19.34
N TRP A 25 -6.11 -0.07 18.07
CA TRP A 25 -6.86 -0.75 17.02
C TRP A 25 -6.60 -2.26 17.05
N ASP A 26 -7.65 -3.05 16.82
CA ASP A 26 -7.56 -4.51 16.67
C ASP A 26 -7.16 -4.84 15.22
N VAL A 27 -5.95 -5.33 15.03
CA VAL A 27 -5.36 -5.60 13.71
C VAL A 27 -5.19 -7.09 13.49
N THR A 28 -5.90 -7.62 12.50
CA THR A 28 -5.72 -8.99 12.01
C THR A 28 -4.85 -8.95 10.75
N TYR A 29 -3.75 -9.70 10.73
CA TYR A 29 -2.86 -9.80 9.57
C TYR A 29 -3.28 -10.98 8.70
N TYR A 30 -3.48 -10.71 7.41
CA TYR A 30 -3.82 -11.71 6.41
C TYR A 30 -2.66 -11.87 5.41
N PRO A 31 -2.00 -13.03 5.34
CA PRO A 31 -0.92 -13.27 4.38
C PRO A 31 -1.42 -13.11 2.94
N PHE A 32 -0.89 -12.13 2.22
CA PHE A 32 -1.30 -11.82 0.87
C PHE A 32 -0.19 -12.18 -0.13
N PRO A 33 -0.48 -12.98 -1.18
CA PRO A 33 0.53 -13.39 -2.15
C PRO A 33 1.00 -12.22 -3.03
N ARG A 34 2.31 -12.02 -3.09
CA ARG A 34 2.91 -10.92 -3.88
C ARG A 34 2.98 -11.21 -5.38
N LYS A 35 2.80 -12.44 -5.84
CA LYS A 35 2.95 -12.78 -7.25
C LYS A 35 1.87 -12.09 -8.07
N GLU A 36 2.28 -11.28 -9.04
CA GLU A 36 1.41 -10.48 -9.91
C GLU A 36 0.32 -11.27 -10.60
N GLU A 37 0.60 -12.52 -10.97
CA GLU A 37 -0.35 -13.44 -11.60
C GLU A 37 -1.59 -13.70 -10.74
N ASN A 38 -1.48 -13.54 -9.42
CA ASN A 38 -2.53 -13.86 -8.46
C ASN A 38 -3.30 -12.63 -7.94
N THR A 39 -2.82 -11.41 -8.24
CA THR A 39 -3.33 -10.20 -7.58
C THR A 39 -4.35 -9.41 -8.41
N ARG A 40 -4.48 -9.68 -9.72
CA ARG A 40 -5.40 -8.95 -10.61
C ARG A 40 -6.80 -9.57 -10.61
N LEU A 41 -6.92 -10.81 -11.03
CA LEU A 41 -8.18 -11.54 -11.14
C LEU A 41 -7.96 -13.01 -10.74
N ASN A 42 -7.87 -13.27 -9.43
CA ASN A 42 -7.79 -14.63 -8.91
C ASN A 42 -9.07 -14.91 -8.11
N GLN A 43 -9.97 -15.69 -8.69
CA GLN A 43 -11.26 -16.00 -8.09
C GLN A 43 -11.10 -16.73 -6.74
N GLU A 44 -10.21 -17.70 -6.64
CA GLU A 44 -9.98 -18.46 -5.42
C GLU A 44 -9.48 -17.57 -4.27
N LEU A 45 -8.53 -16.66 -4.60
CA LEU A 45 -8.03 -15.70 -3.64
C LEU A 45 -9.13 -14.72 -3.20
N CYS A 46 -9.94 -14.24 -4.16
CA CYS A 46 -11.07 -13.36 -3.88
C CYS A 46 -12.07 -14.01 -2.92
N GLU A 47 -12.45 -15.25 -3.16
CA GLU A 47 -13.35 -16.01 -2.28
C GLU A 47 -12.80 -16.21 -0.88
N LYS A 48 -11.49 -16.48 -0.75
CA LYS A 48 -10.81 -16.57 0.56
C LYS A 48 -10.86 -15.25 1.32
N ILE A 49 -10.59 -14.13 0.63
CA ILE A 49 -10.67 -12.79 1.23
C ILE A 49 -12.10 -12.47 1.66
N ILE A 50 -13.10 -12.78 0.85
CA ILE A 50 -14.51 -12.61 1.19
C ILE A 50 -14.88 -13.38 2.46
N LYS A 51 -14.49 -14.65 2.55
CA LYS A 51 -14.73 -15.47 3.76
C LYS A 51 -14.12 -14.83 5.01
N GLU A 52 -12.89 -14.33 4.90
CA GLU A 52 -12.20 -13.67 6.00
C GLU A 52 -12.93 -12.39 6.42
N ILE A 53 -13.31 -11.54 5.45
CA ILE A 53 -14.02 -10.29 5.71
C ILE A 53 -15.34 -10.56 6.43
N VAL A 54 -16.13 -11.52 5.96
CA VAL A 54 -17.44 -11.86 6.52
C VAL A 54 -17.33 -12.42 7.93
N SER A 55 -16.35 -13.31 8.17
CA SER A 55 -16.16 -13.91 9.50
C SER A 55 -15.62 -12.93 10.52
N GLY A 56 -14.70 -12.05 10.09
CA GLY A 56 -13.97 -11.15 10.99
C GLY A 56 -14.73 -9.88 11.38
N LYS A 57 -15.72 -9.44 10.58
CA LYS A 57 -16.49 -8.19 10.81
C LYS A 57 -15.60 -6.97 11.00
N TYR A 58 -14.74 -6.71 10.00
CA TYR A 58 -13.80 -5.61 10.02
C TYR A 58 -14.47 -4.27 9.67
N ASP A 59 -13.97 -3.18 10.27
CA ASP A 59 -14.37 -1.81 9.93
C ASP A 59 -13.84 -1.41 8.55
N PHE A 60 -12.63 -1.90 8.22
CA PHE A 60 -12.04 -1.74 6.89
C PHE A 60 -10.92 -2.77 6.64
N VAL A 61 -10.59 -2.95 5.37
CA VAL A 61 -9.43 -3.71 4.89
C VAL A 61 -8.35 -2.73 4.48
N PHE A 62 -7.10 -2.98 4.87
CA PHE A 62 -5.96 -2.15 4.50
C PHE A 62 -4.91 -2.92 3.69
N SER A 63 -4.31 -2.27 2.70
CA SER A 63 -3.09 -2.74 2.06
C SER A 63 -2.15 -1.59 1.69
N PHE A 64 -0.85 -1.82 1.76
CA PHE A 64 0.08 -1.05 0.95
C PHE A 64 -0.08 -1.46 -0.50
N ASN A 65 -0.06 -0.48 -1.39
CA ASN A 65 -0.45 -0.58 -2.79
C ASN A 65 -1.89 -1.04 -3.01
N TYR A 66 -2.42 -0.71 -4.17
CA TYR A 66 -3.77 -1.06 -4.57
C TYR A 66 -3.82 -2.40 -5.28
N PHE A 67 -4.72 -3.29 -4.88
CA PHE A 67 -4.92 -4.59 -5.52
C PHE A 67 -6.37 -4.77 -5.96
N PRO A 68 -6.63 -4.96 -7.27
CA PRO A 68 -7.99 -5.18 -7.81
C PRO A 68 -8.75 -6.31 -7.14
N VAL A 69 -8.10 -7.42 -6.81
CA VAL A 69 -8.74 -8.58 -6.16
C VAL A 69 -9.28 -8.23 -4.77
N ILE A 70 -8.55 -7.41 -4.00
CA ILE A 70 -9.01 -6.93 -2.69
C ILE A 70 -10.20 -5.98 -2.87
N SER A 71 -10.10 -5.07 -3.85
CA SER A 71 -11.19 -4.14 -4.17
C SER A 71 -12.49 -4.88 -4.53
N ILE A 72 -12.41 -5.95 -5.34
CA ILE A 72 -13.56 -6.78 -5.69
C ILE A 72 -14.17 -7.43 -4.44
N ALA A 73 -13.35 -8.05 -3.60
CA ALA A 73 -13.81 -8.70 -2.36
C ALA A 73 -14.48 -7.69 -1.41
N CYS A 74 -13.85 -6.55 -1.19
CA CYS A 74 -14.39 -5.49 -0.33
C CYS A 74 -15.69 -4.91 -0.86
N ASN A 75 -15.78 -4.68 -2.18
CA ASN A 75 -16.99 -4.19 -2.82
C ASN A 75 -18.15 -5.19 -2.69
N ALA A 76 -17.89 -6.49 -2.86
CA ALA A 76 -18.89 -7.54 -2.66
C ALA A 76 -19.41 -7.60 -1.22
N CYS A 77 -18.54 -7.39 -0.25
CA CYS A 77 -18.87 -7.39 1.18
C CYS A 77 -19.38 -6.04 1.69
N ARG A 78 -19.34 -4.97 0.87
CA ARG A 78 -19.66 -3.58 1.27
C ARG A 78 -18.81 -3.10 2.45
N VAL A 79 -17.55 -3.50 2.49
CA VAL A 79 -16.56 -3.10 3.49
C VAL A 79 -15.58 -2.13 2.85
N LYS A 80 -15.14 -1.10 3.58
CA LYS A 80 -14.19 -0.10 3.08
C LYS A 80 -12.85 -0.75 2.77
N TYR A 81 -12.30 -0.46 1.59
CA TYR A 81 -10.95 -0.81 1.21
C TYR A 81 -10.08 0.44 1.22
N VAL A 82 -9.14 0.51 2.13
CA VAL A 82 -8.15 1.58 2.26
C VAL A 82 -6.82 1.08 1.73
N SER A 83 -6.28 1.72 0.71
CA SER A 83 -4.95 1.39 0.20
C SER A 83 -4.05 2.62 0.16
N TRP A 84 -2.76 2.44 0.47
CA TRP A 84 -1.76 3.49 0.35
C TRP A 84 -0.68 3.06 -0.63
N THR A 85 -0.74 3.63 -1.85
CA THR A 85 0.14 3.29 -2.96
C THR A 85 1.35 4.19 -2.95
N PHE A 86 2.54 3.57 -2.92
CA PHE A 86 3.84 4.24 -2.92
C PHE A 86 4.78 3.74 -4.02
N ASP A 87 4.35 2.80 -4.86
CA ASP A 87 5.04 2.44 -6.10
C ASP A 87 4.55 3.33 -7.24
N SER A 88 5.48 3.84 -8.07
CA SER A 88 5.16 4.63 -9.26
C SER A 88 6.17 4.34 -10.37
N PRO A 89 5.73 4.02 -11.59
CA PRO A 89 4.33 3.84 -12.00
C PRO A 89 3.73 2.53 -11.45
N PHE A 90 2.43 2.55 -11.10
CA PHE A 90 1.73 1.37 -10.59
C PHE A 90 0.48 1.05 -11.43
N ILE A 91 0.64 0.12 -12.36
CA ILE A 91 -0.36 -0.17 -13.39
C ILE A 91 -1.72 -0.62 -12.86
N GLN A 92 -1.78 -1.23 -11.67
CA GLN A 92 -3.03 -1.72 -11.07
C GLN A 92 -4.02 -0.59 -10.73
N LEU A 93 -3.53 0.66 -10.57
CA LEU A 93 -4.37 1.85 -10.38
C LEU A 93 -5.29 2.14 -11.58
N TYR A 94 -4.95 1.61 -12.76
CA TYR A 94 -5.74 1.80 -13.98
C TYR A 94 -6.72 0.65 -14.26
N SER A 95 -7.01 -0.19 -13.26
CA SER A 95 -8.01 -1.24 -13.38
C SER A 95 -9.43 -0.67 -13.29
N ASN A 96 -10.40 -1.38 -13.89
CA ASN A 96 -11.81 -0.98 -13.84
C ASN A 96 -12.40 -0.97 -12.42
N THR A 97 -11.72 -1.59 -11.45
CA THR A 97 -12.17 -1.67 -10.06
C THR A 97 -11.83 -0.42 -9.26
N ILE A 98 -10.97 0.47 -9.77
CA ILE A 98 -10.50 1.64 -9.03
C ILE A 98 -11.67 2.55 -8.61
N GLY A 99 -12.71 2.68 -9.43
CA GLY A 99 -13.89 3.49 -9.17
C GLY A 99 -14.95 2.83 -8.27
N PHE A 100 -14.72 1.67 -7.69
CA PHE A 100 -15.71 1.04 -6.80
C PHE A 100 -15.98 1.89 -5.55
N PRO A 101 -17.25 2.00 -5.11
CA PRO A 101 -17.66 2.97 -4.09
C PRO A 101 -17.10 2.73 -2.69
N TYR A 102 -16.56 1.55 -2.43
CA TYR A 102 -15.95 1.22 -1.14
C TYR A 102 -14.43 1.43 -1.11
N ASN A 103 -13.83 1.92 -2.21
CA ASN A 103 -12.40 2.22 -2.29
C ASN A 103 -12.07 3.59 -1.69
N TYR A 104 -10.96 3.64 -0.96
CA TYR A 104 -10.27 4.83 -0.47
C TYR A 104 -8.79 4.66 -0.80
N VAL A 105 -8.38 5.13 -1.99
CA VAL A 105 -7.04 4.88 -2.53
C VAL A 105 -6.17 6.11 -2.36
N PHE A 106 -5.22 6.04 -1.44
CA PHE A 106 -4.24 7.10 -1.22
C PHE A 106 -3.02 6.89 -2.11
N ILE A 107 -2.60 7.91 -2.81
CA ILE A 107 -1.50 7.88 -3.78
C ILE A 107 -0.55 9.05 -3.48
N PHE A 108 0.75 8.77 -3.38
CA PHE A 108 1.73 9.82 -3.08
C PHE A 108 2.03 10.71 -4.29
N ASP A 109 1.92 10.16 -5.49
CA ASP A 109 2.16 10.89 -6.73
C ASP A 109 0.93 11.72 -7.13
N ARG A 110 1.08 13.04 -7.03
CA ARG A 110 0.03 13.98 -7.36
C ARG A 110 -0.37 13.94 -8.83
N GLY A 111 0.59 13.74 -9.75
CA GLY A 111 0.33 13.65 -11.18
C GLY A 111 -0.61 12.47 -11.51
N THR A 112 -0.38 11.32 -10.90
CA THR A 112 -1.27 10.16 -11.04
C THR A 112 -2.67 10.44 -10.48
N CYS A 113 -2.79 11.12 -9.33
CA CYS A 113 -4.10 11.52 -8.81
C CYS A 113 -4.84 12.44 -9.78
N GLU A 114 -4.18 13.48 -10.30
CA GLU A 114 -4.77 14.44 -11.23
C GLU A 114 -5.21 13.78 -12.55
N ASP A 115 -4.46 12.78 -13.03
CA ASP A 115 -4.86 11.99 -14.20
C ASP A 115 -6.12 11.17 -13.93
N LEU A 116 -6.20 10.49 -12.79
CA LEU A 116 -7.37 9.71 -12.40
C LEU A 116 -8.61 10.60 -12.15
N TRP A 117 -8.44 11.76 -11.50
CA TRP A 117 -9.55 12.73 -11.30
C TRP A 117 -10.10 13.26 -12.63
N ARG A 118 -9.25 13.55 -13.61
CA ARG A 118 -9.67 13.95 -14.96
C ARG A 118 -10.48 12.86 -15.68
N LYS A 119 -10.24 11.60 -15.34
CA LYS A 119 -11.01 10.44 -15.82
C LYS A 119 -12.29 10.16 -15.01
N GLY A 120 -12.62 11.04 -14.04
CA GLY A 120 -13.83 10.91 -13.21
C GLY A 120 -13.71 9.94 -12.04
N ILE A 121 -12.52 9.50 -11.69
CA ILE A 121 -12.29 8.60 -10.55
C ILE A 121 -12.20 9.43 -9.25
N ASN A 122 -13.23 9.33 -8.40
CA ASN A 122 -13.37 10.10 -7.16
C ASN A 122 -12.95 9.32 -5.91
N THR A 123 -12.46 8.11 -6.06
CA THR A 123 -12.05 7.21 -4.97
C THR A 123 -10.56 7.33 -4.64
N VAL A 124 -9.84 8.20 -5.33
CA VAL A 124 -8.41 8.42 -5.14
C VAL A 124 -8.15 9.75 -4.42
N TYR A 125 -7.16 9.75 -3.54
CA TYR A 125 -6.79 10.87 -2.69
C TYR A 125 -5.27 11.04 -2.73
N HIS A 126 -4.80 12.28 -2.86
CA HIS A 126 -3.39 12.58 -2.75
C HIS A 126 -2.95 12.53 -1.28
N LEU A 127 -2.00 11.65 -0.96
CA LEU A 127 -1.36 11.57 0.35
C LEU A 127 0.14 11.34 0.16
N PRO A 128 0.98 12.35 0.46
CA PRO A 128 2.42 12.22 0.37
C PRO A 128 2.97 11.07 1.22
N MET A 129 4.16 10.59 0.88
CA MET A 129 4.88 9.63 1.70
C MET A 129 5.18 10.24 3.07
N ALA A 130 5.08 9.41 4.11
CA ALA A 130 5.43 9.77 5.47
C ALA A 130 6.77 9.14 5.88
N ALA A 131 7.49 9.80 6.77
CA ALA A 131 8.68 9.24 7.40
C ALA A 131 8.34 8.67 8.79
N PRO A 132 8.89 7.51 9.17
CA PRO A 132 8.71 6.96 10.50
C PRO A 132 9.62 7.70 11.51
N VAL A 133 9.21 8.89 11.90
CA VAL A 133 9.99 9.81 12.74
C VAL A 133 10.44 9.15 14.04
N LYS A 134 9.54 8.46 14.73
CA LYS A 134 9.85 7.74 15.97
C LYS A 134 11.05 6.80 15.80
N ARG A 135 11.10 6.05 14.70
CA ARG A 135 12.21 5.13 14.41
C ARG A 135 13.49 5.89 14.09
N TYR A 136 13.42 6.95 13.28
CA TYR A 136 14.61 7.71 12.89
C TYR A 136 15.20 8.48 14.06
N ASP A 137 14.39 9.02 14.97
CA ASP A 137 14.85 9.74 16.15
C ASP A 137 15.60 8.86 17.17
N THR A 138 15.51 7.52 17.04
CA THR A 138 16.29 6.60 17.88
C THR A 138 17.70 6.36 17.36
N TYR A 139 18.02 6.74 16.12
CA TYR A 139 19.36 6.55 15.57
C TYR A 139 20.33 7.61 16.09
N SER A 140 21.39 7.17 16.71
CA SER A 140 22.56 8.00 17.04
C SER A 140 23.68 7.67 16.05
N ILE A 141 24.34 8.69 15.53
CA ILE A 141 25.44 8.57 14.60
C ILE A 141 26.70 9.06 15.30
N SER A 142 27.74 8.23 15.38
CA SER A 142 29.05 8.61 15.90
C SER A 142 29.73 9.65 15.00
N ASP A 143 30.69 10.40 15.54
CA ASP A 143 31.44 11.39 14.75
C ASP A 143 32.23 10.73 13.62
N SER A 144 32.71 9.51 13.81
CA SER A 144 33.39 8.74 12.78
C SER A 144 32.46 8.36 11.62
N GLU A 145 31.25 7.91 11.93
CA GLU A 145 30.22 7.60 10.90
C GLU A 145 29.77 8.88 10.20
N ARG A 146 29.55 9.97 10.94
CA ARG A 146 29.22 11.26 10.36
C ARG A 146 30.27 11.69 9.34
N LYS A 147 31.54 11.61 9.70
CA LYS A 147 32.65 11.97 8.80
C LYS A 147 32.75 11.04 7.60
N TYR A 148 32.45 9.75 7.77
CA TYR A 148 32.50 8.76 6.69
C TYR A 148 31.39 8.96 5.66
N TYR A 149 30.15 9.24 6.14
CA TYR A 149 28.99 9.40 5.25
C TYR A 149 28.73 10.84 4.80
N GLN A 150 29.42 11.82 5.36
CA GLN A 150 29.26 13.22 4.99
C GLN A 150 29.74 13.45 3.55
N THR A 151 28.83 13.98 2.72
CA THR A 151 29.11 14.33 1.32
C THR A 151 28.32 15.57 0.94
N GLN A 152 28.81 16.32 -0.05
CA GLN A 152 28.08 17.49 -0.56
C GLN A 152 26.83 17.08 -1.37
N ILE A 153 26.93 15.98 -2.13
CA ILE A 153 25.84 15.43 -2.94
C ILE A 153 25.84 13.92 -2.77
N SER A 154 24.68 13.35 -2.46
CA SER A 154 24.51 11.89 -2.35
C SER A 154 23.32 11.42 -3.18
N PHE A 155 23.44 10.21 -3.71
CA PHE A 155 22.34 9.48 -4.32
C PHE A 155 22.31 8.06 -3.74
N ILE A 156 21.14 7.68 -3.22
CA ILE A 156 20.90 6.32 -2.74
C ILE A 156 19.74 5.77 -3.55
N GLY A 157 19.99 4.75 -4.36
CA GLY A 157 18.97 4.16 -5.21
C GLY A 157 19.52 3.06 -6.11
N SER A 158 18.64 2.54 -6.97
CA SER A 158 18.97 1.58 -8.02
C SER A 158 18.87 2.25 -9.39
N THR A 159 19.67 1.78 -10.33
CA THR A 159 19.55 2.19 -11.74
C THR A 159 18.38 1.52 -12.45
N TYR A 160 17.67 0.63 -11.75
CA TYR A 160 16.55 -0.16 -12.30
C TYR A 160 16.87 -0.90 -13.60
N GLN A 161 18.15 -1.27 -13.80
CA GLN A 161 18.59 -2.08 -14.92
C GLN A 161 18.24 -3.55 -14.66
N GLU A 162 17.01 -3.91 -14.89
CA GLU A 162 16.58 -5.30 -14.84
C GLU A 162 16.89 -6.00 -16.15
N LYS A 163 17.29 -7.30 -16.07
CA LYS A 163 17.59 -8.13 -17.26
C LYS A 163 16.38 -8.32 -18.20
N LYS A 164 15.17 -8.01 -17.72
CA LYS A 164 13.91 -7.96 -18.49
C LYS A 164 13.25 -6.62 -18.22
N ASN A 165 13.68 -5.60 -18.92
CA ASN A 165 12.97 -4.33 -18.90
C ASN A 165 11.66 -4.50 -19.67
N GLN A 166 10.52 -4.35 -18.99
CA GLN A 166 9.19 -4.50 -19.59
C GLN A 166 8.79 -3.32 -20.48
N PHE A 167 9.65 -2.29 -20.56
CA PHE A 167 9.40 -1.07 -21.36
C PHE A 167 10.17 -1.02 -22.69
N TYR A 168 10.87 -2.12 -23.08
CA TYR A 168 11.51 -2.26 -24.38
C TYR A 168 11.16 -3.61 -25.01
#